data_f2768d7051cabeccb91e17a4dfebd7b6
#
_entry.id   f2768d7051cabeccb91e17a4dfebd7b6
#
_cell.length_a   1.000
_cell.length_b   1.000
_cell.length_c   1.000
_cell.angle_alpha   90.00
_cell.angle_beta   90.00
_cell.angle_gamma   90.00
#
_symmetry.space_group_name_H-M   'P 1'
#
loop_
_entity.id
_entity.type
_entity.pdbx_description
1 polymer ?
#
loop_
_entity_poly.entity_id
_entity_poly.type
_entity_poly.pdbx_seq_one_letter_code
_entity_poly.pdbx_strand_id
1 'polypeptide(L)'
;MYVSIRDRPAGTRDGGAGRQYRRVATTVVLLGVVSLLTDVSSEMVSAVLPLYLTAELGLGLIAFGFVDGIYQGVSAFVRILGGLAGDRGRRPKWVAVIGYGVSAVSRVLMLAATGIATVTAVVTADRLGKGLRTAPRDALIADASEPADLGRSFGVHRALDTLGAAIGPIAAFALLAALPRAYDAVFVVSFAVALVGLAVLVLFVPDRRVGAGQARPPVREVLRAATGPRLRRTLLAAGLLGVLTVGDGFLYLSLQHRDDFAALLFPLLYVGTNVAYLALAVPLGRLADRVGRARTLVAGHGALLLAYLCAAGSSGGPLWTVFTLVLLGTFYAASDGVLAALVSRLVPAPVTGTGIAAAQTVVVLARFASSVAFGALWVAAGRQPALLGFAVALAVAIPAAGWLLRGVEEER
;
A
#
# COMPACT_ATOMS: atom_id res chain seq x y z
N MET A 1 14.77 -28.58 -22.68
CA MET A 1 14.22 -27.78 -23.77
C MET A 1 14.30 -26.33 -23.35
N TYR A 2 15.36 -25.62 -23.73
CA TYR A 2 15.57 -24.21 -23.36
C TYR A 2 14.76 -23.33 -24.31
N VAL A 3 13.71 -22.69 -23.80
CA VAL A 3 13.01 -21.62 -24.54
C VAL A 3 13.88 -20.37 -24.46
N SER A 4 14.61 -20.08 -25.54
CA SER A 4 15.36 -18.84 -25.68
C SER A 4 14.39 -17.70 -25.94
N ILE A 5 14.00 -16.99 -24.88
CA ILE A 5 13.25 -15.74 -24.98
C ILE A 5 14.25 -14.62 -25.31
N ARG A 6 14.48 -14.35 -26.59
CA ARG A 6 15.28 -13.21 -27.06
C ARG A 6 14.38 -11.99 -27.19
N ASP A 7 14.59 -11.00 -26.34
CA ASP A 7 14.14 -9.63 -26.62
C ASP A 7 14.91 -9.14 -27.87
N ARG A 8 14.23 -8.83 -28.96
CA ARG A 8 14.86 -8.26 -30.15
C ARG A 8 15.29 -6.82 -29.86
N PRO A 9 16.51 -6.41 -30.25
CA PRO A 9 16.88 -5.00 -30.18
C PRO A 9 16.00 -4.17 -31.11
N ALA A 10 15.60 -2.98 -30.67
CA ALA A 10 14.83 -2.01 -31.42
C ALA A 10 15.65 -1.53 -32.64
N GLY A 11 15.22 -1.89 -33.84
CA GLY A 11 15.84 -1.41 -35.07
C GLY A 11 15.31 -2.14 -36.30
N THR A 12 14.18 -1.66 -36.84
CA THR A 12 13.93 -1.39 -38.28
C THR A 12 12.50 -0.82 -38.42
N ARG A 13 12.44 0.42 -38.90
CA ARG A 13 11.19 1.05 -39.32
C ARG A 13 10.75 0.37 -40.62
N ASP A 14 9.61 -0.33 -40.61
CA ASP A 14 8.85 -0.60 -41.78
C ASP A 14 7.51 0.15 -41.67
N GLY A 15 7.28 1.01 -42.67
CA GLY A 15 6.08 1.82 -42.76
C GLY A 15 4.88 0.98 -43.18
N GLY A 16 3.94 0.84 -42.27
CA GLY A 16 2.61 0.27 -42.51
C GLY A 16 1.64 0.82 -41.48
N ALA A 17 0.66 1.65 -41.92
CA ALA A 17 -0.35 2.24 -41.06
C ALA A 17 -1.40 1.18 -40.67
N GLY A 18 -0.98 0.25 -39.81
CA GLY A 18 -1.84 -0.61 -39.00
C GLY A 18 -1.57 -0.31 -37.56
N ARG A 19 -2.60 -0.11 -36.74
CA ARG A 19 -2.50 -0.05 -35.26
C ARG A 19 -1.94 -1.40 -34.79
N GLN A 20 -0.62 -1.62 -34.94
CA GLN A 20 0.05 -2.77 -34.34
C GLN A 20 -0.09 -2.61 -32.84
N TYR A 21 -0.81 -3.53 -32.20
CA TYR A 21 -0.79 -3.70 -30.76
C TYR A 21 0.66 -4.00 -30.36
N ARG A 22 1.41 -2.97 -29.97
CA ARG A 22 2.77 -3.12 -29.48
C ARG A 22 2.72 -4.03 -28.26
N ARG A 23 3.42 -5.15 -28.30
CA ARG A 23 3.46 -6.11 -27.21
C ARG A 23 4.29 -5.53 -26.06
N VAL A 24 3.79 -5.64 -24.84
CA VAL A 24 4.57 -5.30 -23.62
C VAL A 24 5.78 -6.22 -23.52
N ALA A 25 6.94 -5.69 -23.17
CA ALA A 25 8.16 -6.49 -23.04
C ALA A 25 7.98 -7.66 -22.07
N THR A 26 8.49 -8.83 -22.42
CA THR A 26 8.41 -10.05 -21.59
C THR A 26 8.95 -9.82 -20.17
N THR A 27 10.02 -9.04 -20.03
CA THR A 27 10.60 -8.66 -18.73
C THR A 27 9.57 -7.94 -17.84
N VAL A 28 8.73 -7.05 -18.41
CA VAL A 28 7.67 -6.34 -17.64
C VAL A 28 6.61 -7.31 -17.17
N VAL A 29 6.20 -8.26 -18.01
CA VAL A 29 5.22 -9.30 -17.63
C VAL A 29 5.79 -10.20 -16.54
N LEU A 30 7.05 -10.63 -16.67
CA LEU A 30 7.72 -11.44 -15.63
C LEU A 30 7.81 -10.70 -14.29
N LEU A 31 8.20 -9.42 -14.31
CA LEU A 31 8.21 -8.59 -13.09
C LEU A 31 6.79 -8.39 -12.51
N GLY A 32 5.79 -8.30 -13.38
CA GLY A 32 4.38 -8.28 -12.97
C GLY A 32 3.95 -9.59 -12.28
N VAL A 33 4.35 -10.75 -12.83
CA VAL A 33 4.10 -12.07 -12.21
C VAL A 33 4.83 -12.19 -10.86
N VAL A 34 6.07 -11.74 -10.77
CA VAL A 34 6.80 -11.69 -9.48
C VAL A 34 6.03 -10.85 -8.46
N SER A 35 5.55 -9.67 -8.84
CA SER A 35 4.74 -8.81 -7.97
C SER A 35 3.43 -9.49 -7.59
N LEU A 36 2.70 -10.08 -8.53
CA LEU A 36 1.46 -10.81 -8.28
C LEU A 36 1.67 -11.89 -7.21
N LEU A 37 2.64 -12.79 -7.41
CA LEU A 37 2.92 -13.86 -6.46
C LEU A 37 3.32 -13.34 -5.09
N THR A 38 4.14 -12.29 -5.07
CA THR A 38 4.59 -11.69 -3.80
C THR A 38 3.45 -10.97 -3.09
N ASP A 39 2.55 -10.32 -3.81
CA ASP A 39 1.41 -9.64 -3.20
C ASP A 39 0.34 -10.64 -2.76
N VAL A 40 0.10 -11.74 -3.50
CA VAL A 40 -0.67 -12.88 -2.96
C VAL A 40 -0.10 -13.32 -1.62
N SER A 41 1.20 -13.59 -1.55
CA SER A 41 1.88 -13.97 -0.31
C SER A 41 1.74 -12.93 0.80
N SER A 42 1.99 -11.67 0.51
CA SER A 42 1.92 -10.58 1.49
C SER A 42 0.52 -10.39 2.05
N GLU A 43 -0.48 -10.39 1.17
CA GLU A 43 -1.85 -10.10 1.54
C GLU A 43 -2.56 -11.29 2.20
N MET A 44 -2.10 -12.53 1.96
CA MET A 44 -2.49 -13.68 2.79
C MET A 44 -2.14 -13.45 4.26
N VAL A 45 -0.91 -13.03 4.54
CA VAL A 45 -0.45 -12.75 5.91
C VAL A 45 -1.15 -11.52 6.48
N SER A 46 -1.22 -10.43 5.72
CA SER A 46 -1.86 -9.18 6.11
C SER A 46 -3.31 -9.39 6.55
N ALA A 47 -4.05 -10.22 5.80
CA ALA A 47 -5.46 -10.49 6.03
C ALA A 47 -5.75 -11.30 7.31
N VAL A 48 -4.79 -12.04 7.83
CA VAL A 48 -4.96 -12.82 9.07
C VAL A 48 -4.23 -12.19 10.27
N LEU A 49 -3.29 -11.28 10.02
CA LEU A 49 -2.40 -10.74 11.03
C LEU A 49 -3.13 -10.14 12.24
N PRO A 50 -4.21 -9.33 12.10
CA PRO A 50 -4.91 -8.77 13.25
C PRO A 50 -5.46 -9.84 14.20
N LEU A 51 -6.13 -10.87 13.66
CA LEU A 51 -6.65 -11.98 14.47
C LEU A 51 -5.54 -12.86 15.04
N TYR A 52 -4.51 -13.14 14.25
CA TYR A 52 -3.35 -13.90 14.73
C TYR A 52 -2.70 -13.22 15.93
N LEU A 53 -2.47 -11.90 15.86
CA LEU A 53 -1.83 -11.16 16.96
C LEU A 53 -2.72 -11.08 18.19
N THR A 54 -4.02 -10.83 18.01
CA THR A 54 -4.92 -10.55 19.15
C THR A 54 -5.56 -11.82 19.72
N ALA A 55 -6.04 -12.73 18.88
CA ALA A 55 -6.76 -13.92 19.31
C ALA A 55 -5.86 -15.15 19.52
N GLU A 56 -4.81 -15.32 18.70
CA GLU A 56 -3.92 -16.51 18.79
C GLU A 56 -2.73 -16.24 19.72
N LEU A 57 -2.02 -15.11 19.54
CA LEU A 57 -0.89 -14.73 20.40
C LEU A 57 -1.31 -13.99 21.67
N GLY A 58 -2.57 -13.59 21.81
CA GLY A 58 -3.09 -12.88 22.96
C GLY A 58 -2.45 -11.50 23.20
N LEU A 59 -1.91 -10.87 22.15
CA LEU A 59 -1.30 -9.54 22.28
C LEU A 59 -2.39 -8.49 22.49
N GLY A 60 -2.16 -7.61 23.45
CA GLY A 60 -3.09 -6.51 23.73
C GLY A 60 -3.19 -5.52 22.55
N LEU A 61 -4.29 -4.75 22.51
CA LEU A 61 -4.59 -3.82 21.42
C LEU A 61 -3.54 -2.70 21.25
N ILE A 62 -2.85 -2.30 22.30
CA ILE A 62 -1.73 -1.35 22.21
C ILE A 62 -0.56 -1.97 21.45
N ALA A 63 -0.23 -3.23 21.75
CA ALA A 63 0.80 -3.97 21.04
C ALA A 63 0.43 -4.19 19.57
N PHE A 64 -0.82 -4.55 19.31
CA PHE A 64 -1.34 -4.64 17.95
C PHE A 64 -1.23 -3.29 17.21
N GLY A 65 -1.63 -2.17 17.84
CA GLY A 65 -1.53 -0.84 17.26
C GLY A 65 -0.09 -0.43 16.93
N PHE A 66 0.88 -0.83 17.75
CA PHE A 66 2.30 -0.61 17.50
C PHE A 66 2.78 -1.43 16.27
N VAL A 67 2.42 -2.71 16.20
CA VAL A 67 2.78 -3.58 15.06
C VAL A 67 2.10 -3.11 13.77
N ASP A 68 0.81 -2.75 13.80
CA ASP A 68 0.07 -2.19 12.67
C ASP A 68 0.70 -0.88 12.18
N GLY A 69 1.06 0.01 13.11
CA GLY A 69 1.77 1.24 12.79
C GLY A 69 3.11 1.00 12.11
N ILE A 70 3.92 0.03 12.56
CA ILE A 70 5.17 -0.38 11.91
C ILE A 70 4.87 -0.97 10.53
N TYR A 71 3.87 -1.82 10.43
CA TYR A 71 3.45 -2.41 9.16
C TYR A 71 3.15 -1.34 8.10
N GLN A 72 2.47 -0.28 8.48
CA GLN A 72 2.18 0.87 7.62
C GLN A 72 3.43 1.74 7.39
N GLY A 73 4.22 1.98 8.45
CA GLY A 73 5.26 3.01 8.54
C GLY A 73 6.57 2.69 7.85
N VAL A 74 7.11 1.53 8.13
CA VAL A 74 8.49 1.19 7.75
C VAL A 74 8.68 1.13 6.24
N SER A 75 7.71 0.61 5.50
CA SER A 75 7.83 0.45 4.05
C SER A 75 7.99 1.78 3.29
N ALA A 76 7.37 2.85 3.77
CA ALA A 76 7.50 4.17 3.15
C ALA A 76 8.89 4.78 3.40
N PHE A 77 9.41 4.61 4.62
CA PHE A 77 10.73 5.12 4.98
C PHE A 77 11.85 4.42 4.18
N VAL A 78 11.75 3.10 4.06
CA VAL A 78 12.74 2.28 3.36
C VAL A 78 12.67 2.43 1.84
N ARG A 79 11.52 2.78 1.27
CA ARG A 79 11.40 3.10 -0.16
C ARG A 79 12.33 4.24 -0.56
N ILE A 80 12.50 5.25 0.30
CA ILE A 80 13.45 6.36 0.09
C ILE A 80 14.88 5.83 0.09
N LEU A 81 15.23 5.00 1.08
CA LEU A 81 16.57 4.40 1.19
C LEU A 81 16.85 3.38 0.08
N GLY A 82 15.86 2.59 -0.32
CA GLY A 82 15.95 1.61 -1.41
C GLY A 82 16.24 2.24 -2.77
N GLY A 83 15.64 3.41 -3.05
CA GLY A 83 15.96 4.23 -4.22
C GLY A 83 17.44 4.65 -4.22
N LEU A 84 17.96 5.06 -3.05
CA LEU A 84 19.38 5.45 -2.88
C LEU A 84 20.34 4.28 -3.08
N ALA A 85 19.96 3.08 -2.65
CA ALA A 85 20.79 1.87 -2.76
C ALA A 85 20.78 1.29 -4.20
N GLY A 86 19.62 1.30 -4.85
CA GLY A 86 19.47 0.82 -6.24
C GLY A 86 20.33 1.60 -7.23
N ASP A 87 20.43 2.92 -7.05
CA ASP A 87 21.24 3.81 -7.91
C ASP A 87 22.75 3.58 -7.78
N ARG A 88 23.24 3.11 -6.62
CA ARG A 88 24.66 2.85 -6.39
C ARG A 88 25.13 1.50 -6.93
N GLY A 89 24.24 0.50 -7.01
CA GLY A 89 24.64 -0.88 -7.22
C GLY A 89 24.81 -1.31 -8.68
N ARG A 90 24.43 -0.53 -9.69
CA ARG A 90 24.42 -0.90 -11.13
C ARG A 90 23.74 -2.25 -11.47
N ARG A 91 23.20 -2.97 -10.48
CA ARG A 91 22.55 -4.29 -10.60
C ARG A 91 21.21 -4.32 -9.83
N PRO A 92 20.18 -3.62 -10.30
CA PRO A 92 18.89 -3.51 -9.59
C PRO A 92 18.23 -4.88 -9.37
N LYS A 93 18.44 -5.86 -10.26
CA LYS A 93 17.92 -7.22 -10.10
C LYS A 93 18.31 -7.82 -8.74
N TRP A 94 19.60 -7.79 -8.39
CA TRP A 94 20.08 -8.43 -7.16
C TRP A 94 19.63 -7.71 -5.89
N VAL A 95 19.49 -6.39 -5.95
CA VAL A 95 18.90 -5.62 -4.84
C VAL A 95 17.44 -6.00 -4.66
N ALA A 96 16.70 -6.14 -5.76
CA ALA A 96 15.33 -6.64 -5.70
C ALA A 96 15.26 -8.07 -5.15
N VAL A 97 16.15 -8.99 -5.60
CA VAL A 97 16.23 -10.38 -5.09
C VAL A 97 16.41 -10.41 -3.57
N ILE A 98 17.32 -9.58 -3.03
CA ILE A 98 17.52 -9.48 -1.58
C ILE A 98 16.23 -9.00 -0.89
N GLY A 99 15.60 -7.94 -1.41
CA GLY A 99 14.36 -7.43 -0.84
C GLY A 99 13.21 -8.45 -0.85
N TYR A 100 13.02 -9.15 -1.97
CA TYR A 100 12.04 -10.25 -2.08
C TYR A 100 12.37 -11.42 -1.17
N GLY A 101 13.66 -11.79 -1.07
CA GLY A 101 14.14 -12.85 -0.19
C GLY A 101 13.90 -12.55 1.29
N VAL A 102 14.24 -11.35 1.74
CA VAL A 102 13.97 -10.91 3.13
C VAL A 102 12.48 -10.98 3.43
N SER A 103 11.61 -10.47 2.54
CA SER A 103 10.17 -10.59 2.70
C SER A 103 9.69 -12.04 2.73
N ALA A 104 10.24 -12.93 1.89
CA ALA A 104 9.86 -14.35 1.89
C ALA A 104 10.24 -15.03 3.22
N VAL A 105 11.48 -14.85 3.67
CA VAL A 105 11.98 -15.45 4.92
C VAL A 105 11.15 -14.97 6.12
N SER A 106 10.72 -13.72 6.14
CA SER A 106 9.88 -13.17 7.22
C SER A 106 8.59 -13.97 7.42
N ARG A 107 8.02 -14.61 6.36
CA ARG A 107 6.80 -15.46 6.49
C ARG A 107 7.04 -16.65 7.38
N VAL A 108 8.18 -17.34 7.19
CA VAL A 108 8.54 -18.53 8.00
C VAL A 108 8.96 -18.11 9.41
N LEU A 109 9.67 -17.01 9.55
CA LEU A 109 10.05 -16.50 10.87
C LEU A 109 8.83 -16.12 11.73
N MET A 110 7.65 -15.84 11.13
CA MET A 110 6.42 -15.62 11.88
C MET A 110 6.00 -16.86 12.69
N LEU A 111 6.31 -18.08 12.23
CA LEU A 111 6.03 -19.33 12.96
C LEU A 111 6.78 -19.43 14.30
N ALA A 112 7.93 -18.78 14.41
CA ALA A 112 8.73 -18.73 15.63
C ALA A 112 8.47 -17.48 16.49
N ALA A 113 7.59 -16.56 16.02
CA ALA A 113 7.35 -15.30 16.69
C ALA A 113 6.25 -15.46 17.75
N THR A 114 6.64 -15.51 19.03
CA THR A 114 5.72 -15.77 20.15
C THR A 114 5.37 -14.55 20.99
N GLY A 115 6.01 -13.39 20.75
CA GLY A 115 5.79 -12.18 21.53
C GLY A 115 5.96 -10.90 20.71
N ILE A 116 5.60 -9.76 21.30
CA ILE A 116 5.61 -8.47 20.62
C ILE A 116 6.97 -8.13 20.01
N ALA A 117 8.08 -8.41 20.68
CA ALA A 117 9.41 -8.06 20.18
C ALA A 117 9.77 -8.86 18.93
N THR A 118 9.54 -10.18 18.94
CA THR A 118 9.81 -11.07 17.79
C THR A 118 8.88 -10.78 16.61
N VAL A 119 7.58 -10.61 16.86
CA VAL A 119 6.61 -10.21 15.85
C VAL A 119 7.01 -8.87 15.22
N THR A 120 7.33 -7.86 16.05
CA THR A 120 7.77 -6.55 15.57
C THR A 120 9.02 -6.65 14.71
N ALA A 121 10.02 -7.43 15.12
CA ALA A 121 11.23 -7.65 14.35
C ALA A 121 10.95 -8.30 12.98
N VAL A 122 10.11 -9.34 12.95
CA VAL A 122 9.72 -10.05 11.72
C VAL A 122 8.93 -9.14 10.78
N VAL A 123 7.94 -8.40 11.30
CA VAL A 123 7.15 -7.44 10.51
C VAL A 123 8.04 -6.31 9.98
N THR A 124 8.95 -5.81 10.80
CA THR A 124 9.92 -4.79 10.37
C THR A 124 10.80 -5.33 9.24
N ALA A 125 11.35 -6.52 9.37
CA ALA A 125 12.16 -7.16 8.33
C ALA A 125 11.38 -7.31 7.02
N ASP A 126 10.12 -7.75 7.07
CA ASP A 126 9.26 -7.84 5.90
C ASP A 126 9.06 -6.47 5.22
N ARG A 127 8.78 -5.43 5.99
CA ARG A 127 8.57 -4.08 5.46
C ARG A 127 9.86 -3.47 4.90
N LEU A 128 11.02 -3.75 5.52
CA LEU A 128 12.34 -3.41 4.98
C LEU A 128 12.56 -4.08 3.62
N GLY A 129 12.27 -5.37 3.51
CA GLY A 129 12.32 -6.11 2.24
C GLY A 129 11.42 -5.49 1.17
N LYS A 130 10.17 -5.14 1.50
CA LYS A 130 9.22 -4.48 0.59
C LYS A 130 9.73 -3.11 0.12
N GLY A 131 10.29 -2.31 1.03
CA GLY A 131 10.86 -1.02 0.68
C GLY A 131 12.08 -1.13 -0.24
N LEU A 132 12.98 -2.08 0.07
CA LEU A 132 14.22 -2.28 -0.69
C LEU A 132 13.97 -2.73 -2.14
N ARG A 133 12.95 -3.57 -2.39
CA ARG A 133 12.67 -4.13 -3.73
C ARG A 133 11.96 -3.16 -4.67
N THR A 134 11.20 -2.17 -4.16
CA THR A 134 10.25 -1.37 -4.95
C THR A 134 10.97 -0.54 -6.02
N ALA A 135 11.95 0.29 -5.63
CA ALA A 135 12.64 1.17 -6.57
C ALA A 135 13.51 0.40 -7.61
N PRO A 136 14.28 -0.65 -7.22
CA PRO A 136 15.00 -1.46 -8.21
C PRO A 136 14.09 -2.17 -9.21
N ARG A 137 12.93 -2.69 -8.77
CA ARG A 137 11.92 -3.28 -9.66
C ARG A 137 11.40 -2.26 -10.67
N ASP A 138 11.03 -1.08 -10.21
CA ASP A 138 10.51 -0.02 -11.07
C ASP A 138 11.56 0.44 -12.09
N ALA A 139 12.85 0.47 -11.71
CA ALA A 139 13.95 0.74 -12.61
C ALA A 139 14.11 -0.33 -13.70
N LEU A 140 13.93 -1.62 -13.35
CA LEU A 140 13.96 -2.73 -14.33
C LEU A 140 12.77 -2.66 -15.31
N ILE A 141 11.59 -2.24 -14.85
CA ILE A 141 10.41 -2.01 -15.71
C ILE A 141 10.70 -0.87 -16.70
N ALA A 142 11.23 0.23 -16.18
CA ALA A 142 11.57 1.39 -17.02
C ALA A 142 12.64 1.07 -18.07
N ASP A 143 13.71 0.34 -17.70
CA ASP A 143 14.77 -0.09 -18.61
C ASP A 143 14.28 -1.06 -19.69
N ALA A 144 13.33 -1.91 -19.36
CA ALA A 144 12.74 -2.87 -20.30
C ALA A 144 11.68 -2.25 -21.23
N SER A 145 11.30 -0.99 -21.03
CA SER A 145 10.20 -0.32 -21.73
C SER A 145 10.72 0.78 -22.64
N GLU A 146 10.09 0.95 -23.82
CA GLU A 146 10.32 2.16 -24.61
C GLU A 146 9.68 3.38 -23.93
N PRO A 147 10.26 4.60 -24.07
CA PRO A 147 9.71 5.82 -23.43
C PRO A 147 8.23 6.07 -23.75
N ALA A 148 7.80 5.74 -24.98
CA ALA A 148 6.41 5.89 -25.43
C ALA A 148 5.44 4.86 -24.80
N ASP A 149 5.94 3.71 -24.30
CA ASP A 149 5.14 2.61 -23.77
C ASP A 149 5.28 2.49 -22.22
N LEU A 150 5.99 3.39 -21.54
CA LEU A 150 6.19 3.38 -20.09
C LEU A 150 4.86 3.30 -19.32
N GLY A 151 3.89 4.14 -19.68
CA GLY A 151 2.58 4.15 -19.01
C GLY A 151 1.86 2.81 -19.12
N ARG A 152 1.95 2.16 -20.29
CA ARG A 152 1.36 0.84 -20.53
C ARG A 152 2.07 -0.25 -19.73
N SER A 153 3.40 -0.22 -19.69
CA SER A 153 4.23 -1.18 -18.96
C SER A 153 3.94 -1.12 -17.46
N PHE A 154 3.93 0.08 -16.87
CA PHE A 154 3.54 0.25 -15.47
C PHE A 154 2.07 -0.10 -15.23
N GLY A 155 1.18 0.15 -16.19
CA GLY A 155 -0.23 -0.25 -16.12
C GLY A 155 -0.42 -1.76 -16.04
N VAL A 156 0.26 -2.53 -16.89
CA VAL A 156 0.24 -4.00 -16.86
C VAL A 156 0.82 -4.53 -15.55
N HIS A 157 1.97 -3.98 -15.11
CA HIS A 157 2.54 -4.36 -13.83
C HIS A 157 1.57 -4.08 -12.67
N ARG A 158 0.95 -2.89 -12.63
CA ARG A 158 0.01 -2.51 -11.57
C ARG A 158 -1.25 -3.38 -11.56
N ALA A 159 -1.73 -3.78 -12.73
CA ALA A 159 -2.87 -4.70 -12.82
C ALA A 159 -2.55 -6.06 -12.19
N LEU A 160 -1.35 -6.62 -12.46
CA LEU A 160 -0.90 -7.88 -11.87
C LEU A 160 -0.66 -7.75 -10.35
N ASP A 161 -0.06 -6.66 -9.88
CA ASP A 161 0.13 -6.29 -8.50
C ASP A 161 -1.23 -6.28 -7.74
N THR A 162 -2.20 -5.55 -8.29
CA THR A 162 -3.56 -5.45 -7.72
C THR A 162 -4.30 -6.79 -7.73
N LEU A 163 -4.14 -7.60 -8.78
CA LEU A 163 -4.72 -8.94 -8.86
C LEU A 163 -4.15 -9.83 -7.74
N GLY A 164 -2.84 -9.77 -7.49
CA GLY A 164 -2.21 -10.45 -6.37
C GLY A 164 -2.78 -10.02 -5.02
N ALA A 165 -2.96 -8.72 -4.83
CA ALA A 165 -3.54 -8.17 -3.61
C ALA A 165 -5.00 -8.62 -3.37
N ALA A 166 -5.78 -8.85 -4.44
CA ALA A 166 -7.14 -9.38 -4.33
C ALA A 166 -7.18 -10.89 -4.05
N ILE A 167 -6.26 -11.66 -4.65
CA ILE A 167 -6.21 -13.13 -4.49
C ILE A 167 -5.72 -13.52 -3.09
N GLY A 168 -4.79 -12.76 -2.49
CA GLY A 168 -4.18 -13.09 -1.20
C GLY A 168 -5.18 -13.35 -0.08
N PRO A 169 -6.07 -12.40 0.26
CA PRO A 169 -7.08 -12.61 1.28
C PRO A 169 -8.07 -13.74 0.97
N ILE A 170 -8.38 -13.98 -0.31
CA ILE A 170 -9.23 -15.10 -0.75
C ILE A 170 -8.52 -16.43 -0.48
N ALA A 171 -7.22 -16.52 -0.77
CA ALA A 171 -6.42 -17.70 -0.48
C ALA A 171 -6.32 -17.97 1.03
N ALA A 172 -6.14 -16.91 1.84
CA ALA A 172 -6.15 -17.03 3.29
C ALA A 172 -7.51 -17.52 3.82
N PHE A 173 -8.62 -16.97 3.30
CA PHE A 173 -9.96 -17.44 3.62
C PHE A 173 -10.14 -18.94 3.27
N ALA A 174 -9.75 -19.34 2.05
CA ALA A 174 -9.90 -20.72 1.60
C ALA A 174 -9.10 -21.70 2.47
N LEU A 175 -7.87 -21.33 2.88
CA LEU A 175 -7.07 -22.12 3.80
C LEU A 175 -7.70 -22.23 5.19
N LEU A 176 -8.20 -21.14 5.76
CA LEU A 176 -8.85 -21.16 7.07
C LEU A 176 -10.21 -21.88 7.04
N ALA A 177 -10.88 -21.91 5.89
CA ALA A 177 -12.10 -22.68 5.70
C ALA A 177 -11.82 -24.18 5.64
N ALA A 178 -10.72 -24.58 5.01
CA ALA A 178 -10.28 -25.98 4.92
C ALA A 178 -9.63 -26.46 6.22
N LEU A 179 -8.88 -25.60 6.90
CA LEU A 179 -8.10 -25.89 8.11
C LEU A 179 -8.38 -24.78 9.16
N PRO A 180 -9.45 -24.93 9.96
CA PRO A 180 -9.85 -23.91 10.93
C PRO A 180 -8.72 -23.57 11.92
N ARG A 181 -8.46 -22.26 12.11
CA ARG A 181 -7.42 -21.72 12.99
C ARG A 181 -5.98 -22.08 12.63
N ALA A 182 -5.73 -22.69 11.46
CA ALA A 182 -4.37 -23.04 11.02
C ALA A 182 -3.64 -21.84 10.43
N TYR A 183 -3.37 -20.80 11.23
CA TYR A 183 -2.61 -19.63 10.80
C TYR A 183 -1.21 -19.98 10.31
N ASP A 184 -0.58 -21.00 10.92
CA ASP A 184 0.72 -21.52 10.48
C ASP A 184 0.69 -22.01 9.04
N ALA A 185 -0.40 -22.68 8.62
CA ALA A 185 -0.58 -23.09 7.23
C ALA A 185 -0.63 -21.90 6.28
N VAL A 186 -1.26 -20.79 6.70
CA VAL A 186 -1.27 -19.53 5.92
C VAL A 186 0.15 -19.00 5.74
N PHE A 187 0.98 -18.99 6.79
CA PHE A 187 2.37 -18.54 6.71
C PHE A 187 3.23 -19.43 5.83
N VAL A 188 3.09 -20.75 5.95
CA VAL A 188 3.84 -21.73 5.13
C VAL A 188 3.47 -21.63 3.66
N VAL A 189 2.17 -21.59 3.33
CA VAL A 189 1.71 -21.44 1.94
C VAL A 189 2.12 -20.08 1.37
N SER A 190 1.99 -19.00 2.16
CA SER A 190 2.47 -17.68 1.81
C SER A 190 3.98 -17.67 1.47
N PHE A 191 4.79 -18.35 2.29
CA PHE A 191 6.23 -18.54 2.01
C PHE A 191 6.48 -19.29 0.71
N ALA A 192 5.78 -20.40 0.48
CA ALA A 192 5.93 -21.18 -0.75
C ALA A 192 5.60 -20.35 -1.99
N VAL A 193 4.51 -19.57 -1.96
CA VAL A 193 4.14 -18.64 -3.05
C VAL A 193 5.22 -17.56 -3.26
N ALA A 194 5.76 -17.00 -2.17
CA ALA A 194 6.84 -16.02 -2.25
C ALA A 194 8.12 -16.61 -2.87
N LEU A 195 8.46 -17.87 -2.53
CA LEU A 195 9.61 -18.58 -3.12
C LEU A 195 9.44 -18.80 -4.63
N VAL A 196 8.22 -19.12 -5.08
CA VAL A 196 7.93 -19.24 -6.53
C VAL A 196 8.16 -17.88 -7.20
N GLY A 197 7.67 -16.80 -6.62
CA GLY A 197 7.91 -15.43 -7.13
C GLY A 197 9.40 -15.10 -7.19
N LEU A 198 10.15 -15.42 -6.12
CA LEU A 198 11.59 -15.22 -6.06
C LEU A 198 12.33 -16.08 -7.11
N ALA A 199 11.93 -17.31 -7.31
CA ALA A 199 12.49 -18.19 -8.35
C ALA A 199 12.25 -17.63 -9.75
N VAL A 200 11.03 -17.12 -10.04
CA VAL A 200 10.74 -16.44 -11.32
C VAL A 200 11.67 -15.23 -11.52
N LEU A 201 11.90 -14.42 -10.49
CA LEU A 201 12.80 -13.26 -10.56
C LEU A 201 14.25 -13.69 -10.84
N VAL A 202 14.74 -14.69 -10.12
CA VAL A 202 16.14 -15.14 -10.23
C VAL A 202 16.40 -15.82 -11.58
N LEU A 203 15.51 -16.72 -12.00
CA LEU A 203 15.74 -17.60 -13.16
C LEU A 203 15.35 -16.96 -14.50
N PHE A 204 14.29 -16.15 -14.55
CA PHE A 204 13.71 -15.69 -15.81
C PHE A 204 13.88 -14.21 -16.09
N VAL A 205 14.06 -13.36 -15.07
CA VAL A 205 14.31 -11.93 -15.28
C VAL A 205 15.79 -11.71 -15.64
N PRO A 206 16.11 -11.05 -16.78
CA PRO A 206 17.50 -10.84 -17.17
C PRO A 206 18.21 -9.88 -16.21
N ASP A 207 19.51 -10.13 -15.95
CA ASP A 207 20.38 -9.23 -15.19
C ASP A 207 20.92 -8.14 -16.13
N ARG A 208 20.19 -7.03 -16.20
CA ARG A 208 20.60 -5.86 -16.98
C ARG A 208 21.28 -4.84 -16.08
N ARG A 209 22.40 -4.28 -16.54
CA ARG A 209 23.02 -3.11 -15.89
C ARG A 209 22.21 -1.89 -16.31
N VAL A 210 21.47 -1.31 -15.40
CA VAL A 210 20.77 -0.06 -15.63
C VAL A 210 21.79 1.08 -15.59
N GLY A 211 21.76 1.94 -16.62
CA GLY A 211 22.61 3.12 -16.67
C GLY A 211 22.40 4.03 -15.44
N ALA A 212 23.40 4.85 -15.12
CA ALA A 212 23.26 5.81 -14.03
C ALA A 212 22.01 6.66 -14.27
N GLY A 213 21.08 6.63 -13.31
CA GLY A 213 19.82 7.36 -13.38
C GLY A 213 20.03 8.86 -13.59
N GLN A 214 18.96 9.58 -13.93
CA GLN A 214 19.00 11.04 -14.15
C GLN A 214 19.69 11.74 -12.97
N ALA A 215 20.48 12.78 -13.30
CA ALA A 215 21.16 13.60 -12.31
C ALA A 215 20.16 14.05 -11.22
N ARG A 216 20.54 13.83 -9.97
CA ARG A 216 19.70 14.22 -8.82
C ARG A 216 19.57 15.74 -8.79
N PRO A 217 18.39 16.26 -8.50
CA PRO A 217 18.24 17.68 -8.23
C PRO A 217 19.14 18.07 -7.04
N PRO A 218 19.78 19.24 -7.09
CA PRO A 218 20.62 19.71 -6.00
C PRO A 218 19.83 19.80 -4.70
N VAL A 219 20.42 19.41 -3.57
CA VAL A 219 19.78 19.38 -2.24
C VAL A 219 19.07 20.71 -1.91
N ARG A 220 19.64 21.84 -2.36
CA ARG A 220 19.05 23.18 -2.19
C ARG A 220 17.68 23.30 -2.89
N GLU A 221 17.53 22.72 -4.06
CA GLU A 221 16.28 22.75 -4.83
C GLU A 221 15.21 21.87 -4.18
N VAL A 222 15.62 20.70 -3.68
CA VAL A 222 14.77 19.81 -2.87
C VAL A 222 14.26 20.52 -1.62
N LEU A 223 15.14 21.18 -0.87
CA LEU A 223 14.78 21.91 0.34
C LEU A 223 13.85 23.08 0.04
N ARG A 224 14.13 23.86 -1.02
CA ARG A 224 13.23 24.96 -1.43
C ARG A 224 11.84 24.44 -1.82
N ALA A 225 11.76 23.35 -2.57
CA ALA A 225 10.48 22.77 -2.93
C ALA A 225 9.73 22.26 -1.68
N ALA A 226 10.43 21.63 -0.73
CA ALA A 226 9.87 21.11 0.52
C ALA A 226 9.36 22.22 1.46
N THR A 227 9.93 23.43 1.40
CA THR A 227 9.56 24.58 2.24
C THR A 227 8.49 25.49 1.61
N GLY A 228 8.05 25.22 0.38
CA GLY A 228 7.01 25.98 -0.30
C GLY A 228 5.69 26.05 0.53
N PRO A 229 5.05 27.23 0.64
CA PRO A 229 3.89 27.40 1.53
C PRO A 229 2.71 26.51 1.15
N ARG A 230 2.50 26.22 -0.13
CA ARG A 230 1.44 25.32 -0.63
C ARG A 230 1.70 23.88 -0.26
N LEU A 231 2.92 23.40 -0.47
CA LEU A 231 3.30 22.05 -0.07
C LEU A 231 3.21 21.89 1.44
N ARG A 232 3.70 22.87 2.22
CA ARG A 232 3.63 22.84 3.69
C ARG A 232 2.18 22.74 4.18
N ARG A 233 1.24 23.53 3.61
CA ARG A 233 -0.19 23.43 3.94
C ARG A 233 -0.76 22.06 3.60
N THR A 234 -0.37 21.49 2.47
CA THR A 234 -0.79 20.14 2.05
C THR A 234 -0.24 19.07 2.99
N LEU A 235 1.03 19.17 3.41
CA LEU A 235 1.64 18.25 4.37
C LEU A 235 0.98 18.34 5.75
N LEU A 236 0.66 19.56 6.21
CA LEU A 236 -0.07 19.75 7.47
C LEU A 236 -1.48 19.18 7.42
N ALA A 237 -2.22 19.41 6.33
CA ALA A 237 -3.55 18.82 6.15
C ALA A 237 -3.49 17.28 6.08
N ALA A 238 -2.53 16.73 5.32
CA ALA A 238 -2.33 15.29 5.21
C ALA A 238 -1.91 14.66 6.55
N GLY A 239 -1.07 15.32 7.33
CA GLY A 239 -0.68 14.89 8.68
C GLY A 239 -1.85 14.92 9.66
N LEU A 240 -2.61 16.03 9.68
CA LEU A 240 -3.79 16.20 10.52
C LEU A 240 -4.84 15.10 10.25
N LEU A 241 -5.15 14.85 8.98
CA LEU A 241 -6.09 13.80 8.59
C LEU A 241 -5.51 12.41 8.86
N GLY A 242 -4.21 12.21 8.60
CA GLY A 242 -3.51 10.95 8.82
C GLY A 242 -3.46 10.49 10.27
N VAL A 243 -3.31 11.42 11.24
CA VAL A 243 -3.33 11.11 12.69
C VAL A 243 -4.72 10.60 13.14
N LEU A 244 -5.76 10.90 12.39
CA LEU A 244 -7.12 10.45 12.65
C LEU A 244 -7.57 9.33 11.71
N THR A 245 -6.65 8.78 10.90
CA THR A 245 -6.89 7.62 10.04
C THR A 245 -6.42 6.36 10.74
N VAL A 246 -7.37 5.65 11.35
CA VAL A 246 -7.12 4.36 12.03
C VAL A 246 -6.78 3.28 11.00
N GLY A 247 -5.89 2.37 11.35
CA GLY A 247 -5.53 1.23 10.50
C GLY A 247 -6.73 0.28 10.28
N ASP A 248 -6.79 -0.32 9.09
CA ASP A 248 -7.89 -1.21 8.68
C ASP A 248 -8.10 -2.36 9.66
N GLY A 249 -7.00 -2.92 10.18
CA GLY A 249 -7.05 -4.01 11.15
C GLY A 249 -7.90 -3.70 12.38
N PHE A 250 -7.85 -2.47 12.89
CA PHE A 250 -8.70 -2.05 14.01
C PHE A 250 -10.17 -1.97 13.64
N LEU A 251 -10.47 -1.43 12.45
CA LEU A 251 -11.85 -1.38 11.96
C LEU A 251 -12.40 -2.79 11.77
N TYR A 252 -11.64 -3.69 11.17
CA TYR A 252 -12.05 -5.07 10.97
C TYR A 252 -12.20 -5.84 12.28
N LEU A 253 -11.30 -5.65 13.25
CA LEU A 253 -11.45 -6.18 14.60
C LEU A 253 -12.70 -5.61 15.30
N SER A 254 -13.00 -4.32 15.06
CA SER A 254 -14.20 -3.69 15.60
C SER A 254 -15.49 -4.28 15.02
N LEU A 255 -15.53 -4.54 13.71
CA LEU A 255 -16.66 -5.20 13.05
C LEU A 255 -16.81 -6.65 13.51
N GLN A 256 -15.71 -7.39 13.59
CA GLN A 256 -15.72 -8.77 14.08
C GLN A 256 -16.19 -8.86 15.52
N HIS A 257 -15.74 -7.96 16.38
CA HIS A 257 -16.18 -7.92 17.78
C HIS A 257 -17.64 -7.49 17.94
N ARG A 258 -18.16 -6.64 17.04
CA ARG A 258 -19.57 -6.21 17.05
C ARG A 258 -20.53 -7.31 16.59
N ASP A 259 -20.16 -7.97 15.47
CA ASP A 259 -21.05 -8.86 14.75
C ASP A 259 -20.81 -10.35 15.09
N ASP A 260 -19.76 -10.63 15.88
CA ASP A 260 -19.33 -11.96 16.34
C ASP A 260 -19.31 -13.03 15.23
N PHE A 261 -18.88 -12.63 14.02
CA PHE A 261 -18.78 -13.56 12.91
C PHE A 261 -17.54 -14.46 13.03
N ALA A 262 -17.61 -15.64 12.41
CA ALA A 262 -16.55 -16.63 12.46
C ALA A 262 -15.20 -16.06 11.95
N ALA A 263 -14.12 -16.35 12.66
CA ALA A 263 -12.77 -15.86 12.38
C ALA A 263 -12.30 -16.13 10.92
N LEU A 264 -12.78 -17.23 10.33
CA LEU A 264 -12.47 -17.57 8.92
C LEU A 264 -12.97 -16.51 7.92
N LEU A 265 -14.02 -15.73 8.25
CA LEU A 265 -14.58 -14.70 7.38
C LEU A 265 -13.78 -13.39 7.43
N PHE A 266 -12.89 -13.23 8.41
CA PHE A 266 -12.11 -12.01 8.62
C PHE A 266 -11.31 -11.57 7.37
N PRO A 267 -10.61 -12.45 6.63
CA PRO A 267 -9.92 -12.07 5.41
C PRO A 267 -10.84 -11.50 4.33
N LEU A 268 -12.14 -11.86 4.32
CA LEU A 268 -13.10 -11.32 3.35
C LEU A 268 -13.41 -9.83 3.56
N LEU A 269 -13.14 -9.27 4.74
CA LEU A 269 -13.25 -7.83 4.98
C LEU A 269 -12.26 -7.05 4.11
N TYR A 270 -11.03 -7.57 3.98
CA TYR A 270 -10.02 -7.00 3.07
C TYR A 270 -10.48 -7.12 1.61
N VAL A 271 -11.07 -8.25 1.22
CA VAL A 271 -11.64 -8.43 -0.13
C VAL A 271 -12.72 -7.39 -0.40
N GLY A 272 -13.66 -7.21 0.54
CA GLY A 272 -14.77 -6.25 0.41
C GLY A 272 -14.27 -4.81 0.23
N THR A 273 -13.32 -4.38 1.05
CA THR A 273 -12.70 -3.05 0.92
C THR A 273 -11.97 -2.90 -0.40
N ASN A 274 -11.17 -3.91 -0.82
CA ASN A 274 -10.43 -3.87 -2.08
C ASN A 274 -11.36 -3.84 -3.29
N VAL A 275 -12.45 -4.60 -3.30
CA VAL A 275 -13.46 -4.58 -4.38
C VAL A 275 -14.10 -3.21 -4.47
N ALA A 276 -14.51 -2.62 -3.34
CA ALA A 276 -15.07 -1.27 -3.31
C ALA A 276 -14.06 -0.22 -3.80
N TYR A 277 -12.80 -0.31 -3.36
CA TYR A 277 -11.71 0.54 -3.83
C TYR A 277 -11.53 0.44 -5.35
N LEU A 278 -11.41 -0.76 -5.91
CA LEU A 278 -11.21 -0.97 -7.35
C LEU A 278 -12.38 -0.45 -8.18
N ALA A 279 -13.61 -0.68 -7.72
CA ALA A 279 -14.81 -0.19 -8.40
C ALA A 279 -14.87 1.34 -8.43
N LEU A 280 -14.41 2.01 -7.37
CA LEU A 280 -14.54 3.44 -7.18
C LEU A 280 -13.28 4.24 -7.55
N ALA A 281 -12.10 3.62 -7.67
CA ALA A 281 -10.84 4.32 -7.94
C ALA A 281 -10.88 5.15 -9.23
N VAL A 282 -11.39 4.59 -10.34
CA VAL A 282 -11.49 5.30 -11.61
C VAL A 282 -12.57 6.40 -11.58
N PRO A 283 -13.81 6.14 -11.13
CA PRO A 283 -14.84 7.19 -11.00
C PRO A 283 -14.39 8.36 -10.12
N LEU A 284 -13.85 8.07 -8.93
CA LEU A 284 -13.41 9.11 -8.00
C LEU A 284 -12.13 9.84 -8.48
N GLY A 285 -11.24 9.15 -9.17
CA GLY A 285 -10.11 9.79 -9.85
C GLY A 285 -10.55 10.81 -10.90
N ARG A 286 -11.54 10.44 -11.74
CA ARG A 286 -12.14 11.38 -12.71
C ARG A 286 -12.89 12.53 -12.04
N LEU A 287 -13.55 12.25 -10.92
CA LEU A 287 -14.20 13.28 -10.11
C LEU A 287 -13.17 14.25 -9.54
N ALA A 288 -12.05 13.75 -9.02
CA ALA A 288 -10.95 14.56 -8.51
C ALA A 288 -10.36 15.50 -9.58
N ASP A 289 -10.30 15.05 -10.84
CA ASP A 289 -9.83 15.89 -11.94
C ASP A 289 -10.83 17.01 -12.31
N ARG A 290 -12.15 16.80 -12.06
CA ARG A 290 -13.21 17.79 -12.36
C ARG A 290 -13.49 18.75 -11.22
N VAL A 291 -13.61 18.26 -10.00
CA VAL A 291 -14.04 19.03 -8.80
C VAL A 291 -12.85 19.61 -8.04
N GLY A 292 -11.66 19.06 -8.27
CA GLY A 292 -10.41 19.38 -7.56
C GLY A 292 -9.95 18.24 -6.63
N ARG A 293 -8.66 18.00 -6.62
CA ARG A 293 -8.04 16.90 -5.85
C ARG A 293 -8.08 17.16 -4.35
N ALA A 294 -7.88 18.41 -3.94
CA ALA A 294 -7.96 18.80 -2.53
C ALA A 294 -9.37 18.56 -1.96
N ARG A 295 -10.42 18.94 -2.72
CA ARG A 295 -11.82 18.72 -2.30
C ARG A 295 -12.16 17.22 -2.24
N THR A 296 -11.70 16.44 -3.21
CA THR A 296 -11.92 14.98 -3.25
C THR A 296 -11.20 14.29 -2.08
N LEU A 297 -9.98 14.70 -1.75
CA LEU A 297 -9.24 14.18 -0.59
C LEU A 297 -10.00 14.43 0.72
N VAL A 298 -10.51 15.65 0.91
CA VAL A 298 -11.28 16.02 2.11
C VAL A 298 -12.61 15.25 2.16
N ALA A 299 -13.33 15.14 1.04
CA ALA A 299 -14.58 14.38 0.95
C ALA A 299 -14.39 12.88 1.24
N GLY A 300 -13.25 12.31 0.81
CA GLY A 300 -12.88 10.93 1.14
C GLY A 300 -12.79 10.68 2.64
N HIS A 301 -12.26 11.65 3.41
CA HIS A 301 -12.25 11.55 4.88
C HIS A 301 -13.66 11.68 5.49
N GLY A 302 -14.60 12.29 4.78
CA GLY A 302 -16.03 12.22 5.13
C GLY A 302 -16.59 10.79 5.04
N ALA A 303 -16.19 10.02 4.01
CA ALA A 303 -16.54 8.59 3.95
C ALA A 303 -15.90 7.79 5.10
N LEU A 304 -14.64 8.09 5.47
CA LEU A 304 -13.98 7.49 6.62
C LEU A 304 -14.71 7.81 7.95
N LEU A 305 -15.14 9.06 8.13
CA LEU A 305 -15.96 9.48 9.27
C LEU A 305 -17.24 8.64 9.38
N LEU A 306 -17.96 8.48 8.27
CA LEU A 306 -19.16 7.65 8.22
C LEU A 306 -18.85 6.18 8.52
N ALA A 307 -17.70 5.66 8.03
CA ALA A 307 -17.25 4.30 8.35
C ALA A 307 -17.02 4.12 9.86
N TYR A 308 -16.42 5.09 10.54
CA TYR A 308 -16.25 5.06 12.01
C TYR A 308 -17.61 5.06 12.74
N LEU A 309 -18.55 5.91 12.32
CA LEU A 309 -19.88 5.96 12.91
C LEU A 309 -20.64 4.65 12.70
N CYS A 310 -20.56 4.06 11.51
CA CYS A 310 -21.14 2.75 11.22
C CYS A 310 -20.51 1.64 12.07
N ALA A 311 -19.18 1.62 12.21
CA ALA A 311 -18.48 0.64 13.02
C ALA A 311 -18.72 0.83 14.52
N ALA A 312 -18.94 2.07 15.00
CA ALA A 312 -19.27 2.37 16.39
C ALA A 312 -20.70 2.02 16.75
N GLY A 313 -21.61 2.02 15.77
CA GLY A 313 -23.05 1.78 16.00
C GLY A 313 -23.31 0.44 16.64
N SER A 314 -24.45 0.36 17.37
CA SER A 314 -24.96 -0.87 17.98
C SER A 314 -25.69 -1.78 16.97
N SER A 315 -26.13 -1.21 15.83
CA SER A 315 -26.76 -1.98 14.75
C SER A 315 -25.70 -2.80 14.03
N GLY A 316 -25.70 -4.11 14.26
CA GLY A 316 -24.80 -5.08 13.62
C GLY A 316 -25.45 -5.75 12.40
N GLY A 317 -24.68 -6.66 11.82
CA GLY A 317 -25.11 -7.55 10.74
C GLY A 317 -24.44 -7.28 9.40
N PRO A 318 -24.61 -8.22 8.45
CA PRO A 318 -23.84 -8.23 7.19
C PRO A 318 -24.01 -6.95 6.35
N LEU A 319 -25.21 -6.34 6.36
CA LEU A 319 -25.48 -5.13 5.59
C LEU A 319 -24.65 -3.95 6.08
N TRP A 320 -24.59 -3.73 7.41
CA TRP A 320 -23.80 -2.65 8.01
C TRP A 320 -22.30 -2.88 7.83
N THR A 321 -21.86 -4.14 7.91
CA THR A 321 -20.49 -4.52 7.65
C THR A 321 -20.12 -4.21 6.19
N VAL A 322 -20.89 -4.67 5.19
CA VAL A 322 -20.68 -4.36 3.78
C VAL A 322 -20.68 -2.85 3.53
N PHE A 323 -21.63 -2.11 4.12
CA PHE A 323 -21.69 -0.65 3.97
C PHE A 323 -20.43 0.02 4.52
N THR A 324 -19.93 -0.42 5.69
CA THR A 324 -18.65 0.08 6.25
C THR A 324 -17.47 -0.19 5.31
N LEU A 325 -17.40 -1.38 4.69
CA LEU A 325 -16.34 -1.73 3.74
C LEU A 325 -16.41 -0.88 2.46
N VAL A 326 -17.62 -0.57 1.97
CA VAL A 326 -17.81 0.32 0.82
C VAL A 326 -17.36 1.74 1.16
N LEU A 327 -17.69 2.26 2.34
CA LEU A 327 -17.23 3.57 2.80
C LEU A 327 -15.70 3.62 2.94
N LEU A 328 -15.09 2.56 3.47
CA LEU A 328 -13.63 2.47 3.58
C LEU A 328 -12.95 2.40 2.22
N GLY A 329 -13.49 1.60 1.28
CA GLY A 329 -13.03 1.56 -0.11
C GLY A 329 -13.18 2.91 -0.82
N THR A 330 -14.27 3.65 -0.55
CA THR A 330 -14.49 5.02 -1.04
C THR A 330 -13.42 5.97 -0.51
N PHE A 331 -13.11 5.90 0.78
CA PHE A 331 -12.03 6.67 1.39
C PHE A 331 -10.70 6.41 0.69
N TYR A 332 -10.31 5.17 0.48
CA TYR A 332 -9.06 4.83 -0.22
C TYR A 332 -9.05 5.32 -1.66
N ALA A 333 -10.14 5.15 -2.39
CA ALA A 333 -10.26 5.61 -3.77
C ALA A 333 -10.17 7.14 -3.91
N ALA A 334 -10.61 7.88 -2.89
CA ALA A 334 -10.55 9.34 -2.84
C ALA A 334 -9.23 9.89 -2.25
N SER A 335 -8.37 9.05 -1.64
CA SER A 335 -7.17 9.51 -0.94
C SER A 335 -5.86 9.04 -1.55
N ASP A 336 -5.69 7.75 -1.84
CA ASP A 336 -4.38 7.16 -2.16
C ASP A 336 -3.70 7.76 -3.39
N GLY A 337 -4.32 7.76 -4.54
CA GLY A 337 -3.77 8.37 -5.75
C GLY A 337 -3.90 9.90 -5.76
N VAL A 338 -4.93 10.42 -5.11
CA VAL A 338 -5.32 11.82 -5.15
C VAL A 338 -4.29 12.72 -4.46
N LEU A 339 -3.78 12.32 -3.28
CA LEU A 339 -2.74 13.08 -2.57
C LEU A 339 -1.44 13.17 -3.39
N ALA A 340 -1.00 12.04 -3.97
CA ALA A 340 0.19 12.03 -4.81
C ALA A 340 0.03 12.92 -6.05
N ALA A 341 -1.15 12.87 -6.68
CA ALA A 341 -1.50 13.71 -7.83
C ALA A 341 -1.66 15.20 -7.46
N LEU A 342 -2.10 15.53 -6.25
CA LEU A 342 -2.12 16.90 -5.74
C LEU A 342 -0.70 17.42 -5.57
N VAL A 343 0.15 16.67 -4.85
CA VAL A 343 1.53 17.06 -4.57
C VAL A 343 2.37 17.19 -5.85
N SER A 344 2.16 16.31 -6.84
CA SER A 344 2.89 16.38 -8.11
C SER A 344 2.69 17.70 -8.88
N ARG A 345 1.59 18.41 -8.62
CA ARG A 345 1.32 19.72 -9.21
C ARG A 345 1.90 20.90 -8.41
N LEU A 346 2.25 20.67 -7.15
CA LEU A 346 2.73 21.73 -6.24
C LEU A 346 4.25 21.90 -6.27
N VAL A 347 4.95 20.94 -6.84
CA VAL A 347 6.43 20.93 -6.89
C VAL A 347 6.92 20.88 -8.33
N PRO A 348 8.10 21.48 -8.64
CA PRO A 348 8.71 21.39 -9.96
C PRO A 348 9.01 19.95 -10.39
N ALA A 349 8.96 19.68 -11.70
CA ALA A 349 9.15 18.34 -12.26
C ALA A 349 10.41 17.60 -11.74
N PRO A 350 11.60 18.22 -11.59
CA PRO A 350 12.78 17.52 -11.09
C PRO A 350 12.68 17.00 -9.67
N VAL A 351 11.80 17.57 -8.83
CA VAL A 351 11.63 17.23 -7.39
C VAL A 351 10.28 16.62 -7.07
N THR A 352 9.46 16.29 -8.08
CA THR A 352 8.11 15.71 -7.89
C THR A 352 8.15 14.43 -7.05
N GLY A 353 9.07 13.52 -7.35
CA GLY A 353 9.23 12.29 -6.59
C GLY A 353 9.54 12.53 -5.11
N THR A 354 10.38 13.51 -4.82
CA THR A 354 10.72 13.90 -3.44
C THR A 354 9.53 14.52 -2.70
N GLY A 355 8.75 15.36 -3.36
CA GLY A 355 7.53 15.94 -2.80
C GLY A 355 6.50 14.88 -2.44
N ILE A 356 6.25 13.93 -3.34
CA ILE A 356 5.34 12.80 -3.10
C ILE A 356 5.86 11.92 -1.95
N ALA A 357 7.17 11.64 -1.92
CA ALA A 357 7.77 10.86 -0.83
C ALA A 357 7.63 11.56 0.53
N ALA A 358 7.83 12.88 0.58
CA ALA A 358 7.62 13.66 1.80
C ALA A 358 6.16 13.58 2.29
N ALA A 359 5.17 13.73 1.39
CA ALA A 359 3.77 13.62 1.74
C ALA A 359 3.41 12.22 2.26
N GLN A 360 3.88 11.17 1.57
CA GLN A 360 3.68 9.80 2.01
C GLN A 360 4.33 9.52 3.37
N THR A 361 5.53 10.07 3.63
CA THR A 361 6.21 9.92 4.93
C THR A 361 5.39 10.57 6.05
N VAL A 362 4.87 11.78 5.84
CA VAL A 362 4.00 12.46 6.81
C VAL A 362 2.76 11.64 7.11
N VAL A 363 2.05 11.16 6.08
CA VAL A 363 0.84 10.33 6.24
C VAL A 363 1.16 9.05 7.02
N VAL A 364 2.26 8.40 6.71
CA VAL A 364 2.65 7.13 7.34
C VAL A 364 3.01 7.31 8.80
N LEU A 365 3.80 8.35 9.15
CA LEU A 365 4.11 8.67 10.54
C LEU A 365 2.85 9.06 11.32
N ALA A 366 1.95 9.81 10.68
CA ALA A 366 0.67 10.17 11.25
C ALA A 366 -0.23 8.94 11.52
N ARG A 367 -0.31 8.01 10.57
CA ARG A 367 -1.05 6.75 10.73
C ARG A 367 -0.41 5.84 11.80
N PHE A 368 0.92 5.81 11.90
CA PHE A 368 1.58 5.11 13.00
C PHE A 368 1.11 5.65 14.36
N ALA A 369 1.17 6.97 14.55
CA ALA A 369 0.69 7.59 15.78
C ALA A 369 -0.81 7.33 16.01
N SER A 370 -1.63 7.37 14.94
CA SER A 370 -3.05 7.02 14.97
C SER A 370 -3.29 5.61 15.49
N SER A 371 -2.59 4.61 14.95
CA SER A 371 -2.78 3.20 15.34
C SER A 371 -2.45 2.97 16.82
N VAL A 372 -1.34 3.55 17.31
CA VAL A 372 -0.98 3.46 18.74
C VAL A 372 -2.01 4.18 19.61
N ALA A 373 -2.39 5.41 19.25
CA ALA A 373 -3.35 6.21 20.01
C ALA A 373 -4.73 5.55 20.05
N PHE A 374 -5.20 5.01 18.93
CA PHE A 374 -6.48 4.31 18.86
C PHE A 374 -6.47 3.02 19.71
N GLY A 375 -5.39 2.22 19.63
CA GLY A 375 -5.22 1.05 20.48
C GLY A 375 -5.26 1.37 21.96
N ALA A 376 -4.55 2.44 22.38
CA ALA A 376 -4.56 2.91 23.76
C ALA A 376 -5.95 3.39 24.20
N LEU A 377 -6.64 4.16 23.35
CA LEU A 377 -7.98 4.65 23.64
C LEU A 377 -9.02 3.50 23.72
N TRP A 378 -8.88 2.50 22.85
CA TRP A 378 -9.76 1.31 22.92
C TRP A 378 -9.56 0.54 24.23
N VAL A 379 -8.33 0.37 24.69
CA VAL A 379 -8.05 -0.29 25.99
C VAL A 379 -8.60 0.54 27.16
N ALA A 380 -8.46 1.87 27.13
CA ALA A 380 -8.83 2.75 28.22
C ALA A 380 -10.35 2.99 28.32
N ALA A 381 -11.04 3.14 27.19
CA ALA A 381 -12.44 3.57 27.13
C ALA A 381 -13.39 2.56 26.47
N GLY A 382 -12.84 1.52 25.82
CA GLY A 382 -13.63 0.56 25.06
C GLY A 382 -13.75 0.90 23.57
N ARG A 383 -14.25 -0.07 22.79
CA ARG A 383 -14.35 0.00 21.33
C ARG A 383 -15.17 1.20 20.83
N GLN A 384 -16.40 1.31 21.33
CA GLN A 384 -17.36 2.32 20.86
C GLN A 384 -16.91 3.75 21.19
N PRO A 385 -16.49 4.10 22.42
CA PRO A 385 -15.97 5.42 22.73
C PRO A 385 -14.70 5.76 21.93
N ALA A 386 -13.81 4.80 21.66
CA ALA A 386 -12.63 5.02 20.85
C ALA A 386 -12.99 5.43 19.42
N LEU A 387 -13.89 4.70 18.76
CA LEU A 387 -14.38 5.03 17.42
C LEU A 387 -15.11 6.38 17.38
N LEU A 388 -15.97 6.67 18.35
CA LEU A 388 -16.69 7.94 18.43
C LEU A 388 -15.74 9.10 18.70
N GLY A 389 -14.72 8.93 19.56
CA GLY A 389 -13.70 9.94 19.82
C GLY A 389 -12.93 10.30 18.54
N PHE A 390 -12.49 9.29 17.78
CA PHE A 390 -11.85 9.50 16.47
C PHE A 390 -12.81 10.10 15.44
N ALA A 391 -14.09 9.70 15.44
CA ALA A 391 -15.09 10.29 14.55
C ALA A 391 -15.32 11.78 14.86
N VAL A 392 -15.45 12.16 16.12
CA VAL A 392 -15.62 13.57 16.53
C VAL A 392 -14.37 14.38 16.17
N ALA A 393 -13.16 13.87 16.48
CA ALA A 393 -11.92 14.53 16.12
C ALA A 393 -11.78 14.70 14.60
N LEU A 394 -12.15 13.67 13.81
CA LEU A 394 -12.12 13.72 12.35
C LEU A 394 -13.16 14.71 11.80
N ALA A 395 -14.35 14.78 12.39
CA ALA A 395 -15.39 15.76 12.02
C ALA A 395 -14.90 17.22 12.19
N VAL A 396 -14.05 17.48 13.19
CA VAL A 396 -13.40 18.78 13.39
C VAL A 396 -12.22 18.98 12.43
N ALA A 397 -11.44 17.92 12.19
CA ALA A 397 -10.26 17.99 11.32
C ALA A 397 -10.60 18.17 9.83
N ILE A 398 -11.72 17.63 9.35
CA ILE A 398 -12.17 17.76 7.96
C ILE A 398 -12.31 19.22 7.53
N PRO A 399 -13.08 20.11 8.21
CA PRO A 399 -13.15 21.51 7.84
C PRO A 399 -11.82 22.25 8.01
N ALA A 400 -11.02 21.90 9.02
CA ALA A 400 -9.69 22.49 9.21
C ALA A 400 -8.74 22.14 8.06
N ALA A 401 -8.72 20.87 7.62
CA ALA A 401 -7.97 20.44 6.45
C ALA A 401 -8.50 21.11 5.17
N GLY A 402 -9.81 21.25 5.02
CA GLY A 402 -10.43 21.96 3.92
C GLY A 402 -10.01 23.44 3.88
N TRP A 403 -9.89 24.09 5.04
CA TRP A 403 -9.36 25.46 5.13
C TRP A 403 -7.87 25.54 4.76
N LEU A 404 -7.04 24.64 5.25
CA LEU A 404 -5.61 24.57 4.90
C LEU A 404 -5.38 24.38 3.40
N LEU A 405 -6.26 23.64 2.73
CA LEU A 405 -6.16 23.32 1.30
C LEU A 405 -6.84 24.35 0.39
N ARG A 406 -7.52 25.38 0.94
CA ARG A 406 -8.11 26.45 0.14
C ARG A 406 -7.03 27.21 -0.66
N GLY A 407 -7.30 27.42 -1.94
CA GLY A 407 -6.39 28.13 -2.85
C GLY A 407 -5.11 27.36 -3.22
N VAL A 408 -4.94 26.11 -2.77
CA VAL A 408 -3.77 25.31 -3.13
C VAL A 408 -3.77 24.93 -4.63
N GLU A 409 -4.95 24.78 -5.24
CA GLU A 409 -5.14 24.42 -6.66
C GLU A 409 -5.55 25.59 -7.56
N GLU A 410 -5.90 26.76 -7.03
CA GLU A 410 -6.59 27.84 -7.77
C GLU A 410 -5.70 28.75 -8.63
N GLU A 411 -4.39 28.54 -8.69
CA GLU A 411 -3.50 29.35 -9.53
C GLU A 411 -2.76 28.48 -10.57
N ARG A 412 -3.41 28.29 -11.71
CA ARG A 412 -2.80 28.13 -13.03
C ARG A 412 -3.56 28.93 -14.08
#